data_7c9fb2fe41af6d79711d6f05b091757f
#
_entry.id   7c9fb2fe41af6d79711d6f05b091757f
#
_cell.length_a   1.000
_cell.length_b   1.000
_cell.length_c   1.000
_cell.angle_alpha   90.00
_cell.angle_beta   90.00
_cell.angle_gamma   90.00
#
_symmetry.space_group_name_H-M   'P 1'
#
loop_
_entity.id
_entity.type
_entity.pdbx_description
1 polymer ?
#
loop_
_entity_poly.entity_id
_entity_poly.type
_entity_poly.pdbx_seq_one_letter_code
_entity_poly.pdbx_strand_id
1 'polypeptide(L)'
;MPLAIYQQTRMSKHITAQANLLHHIVAFVTVAIWGSTFISTKLLIYAGLSPAHIFTLRFIIAYLLMLAFAVLGPRRAGGRKLLSDSLADEGCMMLLGITGGSAFFLMQNEALRFSTATNVSLIVCSCPLFTMVLMRLLVRGTRLGALQVAGTLFSFVGMATVVLNGKFVLHLSPLGDFLALSACLAWAFFSIIIKRMNERYDSLFITRKVFFYGLLTMLPYYILVPQMPPLHALTRLDVIGHLLFLGVLGSMICFLTWTWVMGKLGAMRATNYIYVNPITTIVFAWLVLHETITPYFIVGTVFILVGLFLSSKSKTR
;
A
#
# COMPACT_ATOMS: atom_id res chain seq x y z
N MET A 1 1.46 -47.24 10.46
CA MET A 1 2.15 -45.96 10.35
C MET A 1 2.37 -45.45 11.77
N PRO A 2 3.60 -45.20 12.27
CA PRO A 2 3.84 -44.89 13.68
C PRO A 2 3.14 -43.60 14.09
N LEU A 3 2.54 -43.56 15.28
CA LEU A 3 1.84 -42.42 15.88
C LEU A 3 2.66 -41.15 15.85
N ALA A 4 3.98 -41.26 15.97
CA ALA A 4 4.94 -40.15 15.92
C ALA A 4 4.93 -39.38 14.57
N ILE A 5 4.85 -40.11 13.43
CA ILE A 5 4.80 -39.49 12.10
C ILE A 5 3.46 -38.77 11.90
N TYR A 6 2.37 -39.30 12.39
CA TYR A 6 1.04 -38.68 12.34
C TYR A 6 1.01 -37.37 13.18
N GLN A 7 1.54 -37.41 14.40
CA GLN A 7 1.63 -36.25 15.28
C GLN A 7 2.55 -35.14 14.68
N GLN A 8 3.68 -35.52 14.11
CA GLN A 8 4.61 -34.60 13.47
C GLN A 8 3.99 -33.94 12.23
N THR A 9 3.24 -34.70 11.42
CA THR A 9 2.52 -34.17 10.25
C THR A 9 1.37 -33.25 10.66
N ARG A 10 0.66 -33.53 11.74
CA ARG A 10 -0.42 -32.71 12.28
C ARG A 10 0.12 -31.42 12.87
N MET A 11 1.22 -31.48 13.62
CA MET A 11 1.90 -30.32 14.19
C MET A 11 2.46 -29.40 13.10
N SER A 12 3.10 -29.95 12.07
CA SER A 12 3.59 -29.20 10.90
C SER A 12 2.44 -28.50 10.16
N LYS A 13 1.30 -29.14 9.95
CA LYS A 13 0.10 -28.52 9.33
C LYS A 13 -0.49 -27.42 10.19
N HIS A 14 -0.53 -27.57 11.51
CA HIS A 14 -1.00 -26.53 12.42
C HIS A 14 -0.06 -25.29 12.41
N ILE A 15 1.24 -25.49 12.46
CA ILE A 15 2.23 -24.41 12.39
C ILE A 15 2.12 -23.66 11.06
N THR A 16 1.96 -24.38 9.94
CA THR A 16 1.80 -23.78 8.61
C THR A 16 0.48 -22.99 8.49
N ALA A 17 -0.61 -23.50 9.08
CA ALA A 17 -1.89 -22.81 9.08
C ALA A 17 -1.87 -21.55 9.94
N GLN A 18 -1.26 -21.59 11.12
CA GLN A 18 -1.09 -20.44 11.99
C GLN A 18 -0.19 -19.36 11.35
N ALA A 19 0.92 -19.75 10.71
CA ALA A 19 1.78 -18.83 9.98
C ALA A 19 1.03 -18.14 8.84
N ASN A 20 0.21 -18.89 8.09
CA ASN A 20 -0.62 -18.31 7.03
C ASN A 20 -1.64 -17.30 7.58
N LEU A 21 -2.31 -17.60 8.69
CA LEU A 21 -3.26 -16.69 9.33
C LEU A 21 -2.59 -15.38 9.76
N LEU A 22 -1.39 -15.47 10.34
CA LEU A 22 -0.62 -14.28 10.74
C LEU A 22 -0.35 -13.35 9.55
N HIS A 23 0.02 -13.89 8.38
CA HIS A 23 0.27 -13.07 7.20
C HIS A 23 -0.99 -12.32 6.73
N HIS A 24 -2.15 -12.96 6.80
CA HIS A 24 -3.44 -12.35 6.47
C HIS A 24 -3.84 -11.26 7.49
N ILE A 25 -3.65 -11.50 8.79
CA ILE A 25 -3.89 -10.52 9.86
C ILE A 25 -2.99 -9.30 9.67
N VAL A 26 -1.69 -9.51 9.43
CA VAL A 26 -0.75 -8.41 9.23
C VAL A 26 -1.10 -7.61 7.97
N ALA A 27 -1.50 -8.27 6.88
CA ALA A 27 -1.98 -7.59 5.68
C ALA A 27 -3.19 -6.68 5.97
N PHE A 28 -4.18 -7.23 6.68
CA PHE A 28 -5.39 -6.49 7.06
C PHE A 28 -5.07 -5.29 7.94
N VAL A 29 -4.29 -5.50 9.02
CA VAL A 29 -3.90 -4.42 9.95
C VAL A 29 -3.08 -3.35 9.25
N THR A 30 -2.14 -3.72 8.38
CA THR A 30 -1.33 -2.77 7.60
C THR A 30 -2.23 -1.85 6.77
N VAL A 31 -3.19 -2.43 6.05
CA VAL A 31 -4.09 -1.65 5.20
C VAL A 31 -5.10 -0.86 6.04
N ALA A 32 -5.53 -1.39 7.20
CA ALA A 32 -6.37 -0.65 8.15
C ALA A 32 -5.66 0.62 8.67
N ILE A 33 -4.36 0.50 9.00
CA ILE A 33 -3.56 1.68 9.35
C ILE A 33 -3.47 2.65 8.18
N TRP A 34 -3.24 2.18 6.94
CA TRP A 34 -3.22 3.04 5.76
C TRP A 34 -4.54 3.79 5.56
N GLY A 35 -5.70 3.14 5.78
CA GLY A 35 -6.99 3.81 5.72
C GLY A 35 -7.10 4.96 6.72
N SER A 36 -6.57 4.82 7.94
CA SER A 36 -6.55 5.90 8.94
C SER A 36 -5.61 7.05 8.58
N THR A 37 -4.56 6.79 7.76
CA THR A 37 -3.62 7.85 7.34
C THR A 37 -4.28 8.93 6.48
N PHE A 38 -5.40 8.63 5.80
CA PHE A 38 -6.14 9.62 5.02
C PHE A 38 -6.65 10.76 5.90
N ILE A 39 -7.14 10.46 7.10
CA ILE A 39 -7.63 11.47 8.05
C ILE A 39 -6.47 12.36 8.51
N SER A 40 -5.35 11.78 8.93
CA SER A 40 -4.16 12.54 9.33
C SER A 40 -3.63 13.40 8.18
N THR A 41 -3.63 12.90 6.95
CA THR A 41 -3.23 13.67 5.77
C THR A 41 -4.18 14.84 5.52
N LYS A 42 -5.50 14.65 5.66
CA LYS A 42 -6.50 15.71 5.52
C LYS A 42 -6.30 16.81 6.56
N LEU A 43 -6.02 16.45 7.81
CA LEU A 43 -5.74 17.42 8.87
C LEU A 43 -4.46 18.22 8.61
N LEU A 44 -3.42 17.58 8.09
CA LEU A 44 -2.17 18.26 7.70
C LEU A 44 -2.38 19.23 6.50
N ILE A 45 -3.24 18.88 5.54
CA ILE A 45 -3.61 19.78 4.44
C ILE A 45 -4.35 20.99 4.99
N TYR A 46 -5.28 20.81 5.94
CA TYR A 46 -5.96 21.94 6.60
C TYR A 46 -5.01 22.81 7.42
N ALA A 47 -3.92 22.25 7.92
CA ALA A 47 -2.84 23.00 8.57
C ALA A 47 -1.93 23.76 7.59
N GLY A 48 -2.17 23.64 6.26
CA GLY A 48 -1.44 24.38 5.21
C GLY A 48 -0.28 23.63 4.55
N LEU A 49 -0.07 22.34 4.86
CA LEU A 49 0.94 21.55 4.17
C LEU A 49 0.41 21.05 2.81
N SER A 50 1.23 21.19 1.76
CA SER A 50 0.90 20.59 0.47
C SER A 50 1.05 19.06 0.51
N PRO A 51 0.34 18.32 -0.37
CA PRO A 51 0.52 16.86 -0.51
C PRO A 51 1.97 16.43 -0.75
N ALA A 52 2.75 17.22 -1.51
CA ALA A 52 4.16 16.96 -1.75
C ALA A 52 5.01 17.13 -0.46
N HIS A 53 4.74 18.17 0.35
CA HIS A 53 5.40 18.35 1.64
C HIS A 53 5.12 17.18 2.59
N ILE A 54 3.85 16.75 2.69
CA ILE A 54 3.44 15.63 3.53
C ILE A 54 4.15 14.35 3.09
N PHE A 55 4.18 14.06 1.79
CA PHE A 55 4.90 12.91 1.23
C PHE A 55 6.38 12.94 1.59
N THR A 56 7.04 14.06 1.35
CA THR A 56 8.49 14.20 1.55
C THR A 56 8.85 14.09 3.04
N LEU A 57 8.14 14.81 3.92
CA LEU A 57 8.41 14.78 5.36
C LEU A 57 8.19 13.39 5.97
N ARG A 58 7.09 12.73 5.64
CA ARG A 58 6.82 11.36 6.13
C ARG A 58 7.86 10.35 5.63
N PHE A 59 8.34 10.50 4.38
CA PHE A 59 9.36 9.61 3.81
C PHE A 59 10.74 9.89 4.38
N ILE A 60 11.10 11.16 4.67
CA ILE A 60 12.34 11.50 5.38
C ILE A 60 12.36 10.85 6.77
N ILE A 61 11.28 11.01 7.56
CA ILE A 61 11.16 10.39 8.89
C ILE A 61 11.34 8.87 8.78
N ALA A 62 10.62 8.24 7.88
CA ALA A 62 10.69 6.79 7.66
C ALA A 62 12.10 6.34 7.25
N TYR A 63 12.72 7.03 6.29
CA TYR A 63 14.05 6.69 5.79
C TYR A 63 15.14 6.83 6.86
N LEU A 64 15.13 7.94 7.61
CA LEU A 64 16.12 8.18 8.67
C LEU A 64 16.02 7.13 9.77
N LEU A 65 14.80 6.77 10.20
CA LEU A 65 14.60 5.72 11.20
C LEU A 65 15.06 4.35 10.67
N MET A 66 14.75 4.02 9.43
CA MET A 66 15.19 2.75 8.82
C MET A 66 16.71 2.71 8.62
N LEU A 67 17.32 3.84 8.26
CA LEU A 67 18.77 3.97 8.15
C LEU A 67 19.44 3.78 9.53
N ALA A 68 18.92 4.44 10.56
CA ALA A 68 19.38 4.27 11.94
C ALA A 68 19.28 2.80 12.37
N PHE A 69 18.15 2.14 12.08
CA PHE A 69 17.96 0.72 12.38
C PHE A 69 18.95 -0.19 11.62
N ALA A 70 19.26 0.14 10.37
CA ALA A 70 20.23 -0.62 9.57
C ALA A 70 21.67 -0.45 10.04
N VAL A 71 22.03 0.75 10.55
CA VAL A 71 23.41 1.06 11.00
C VAL A 71 23.62 0.64 12.45
N LEU A 72 22.68 0.94 13.34
CA LEU A 72 22.81 0.76 14.81
C LEU A 72 22.23 -0.58 15.29
N GLY A 73 21.37 -1.21 14.50
CA GLY A 73 20.71 -2.46 14.88
C GLY A 73 21.66 -3.66 14.94
N PRO A 74 21.19 -4.79 15.53
CA PRO A 74 22.00 -6.01 15.66
C PRO A 74 22.45 -6.50 14.28
N ARG A 75 23.67 -7.06 14.24
CA ARG A 75 24.30 -7.59 13.02
C ARG A 75 23.51 -8.76 12.45
N ARG A 76 22.43 -8.50 11.72
CA ARG A 76 21.75 -9.50 10.88
C ARG A 76 22.42 -9.52 9.51
N ALA A 77 22.55 -10.71 8.92
CA ALA A 77 23.03 -10.85 7.55
C ALA A 77 22.16 -10.01 6.62
N GLY A 78 22.74 -9.00 5.95
CA GLY A 78 22.02 -8.09 5.05
C GLY A 78 21.73 -6.68 5.57
N GLY A 79 21.60 -6.46 6.89
CA GLY A 79 21.20 -5.16 7.47
C GLY A 79 22.14 -3.98 7.22
N ARG A 80 23.42 -4.23 6.96
CA ARG A 80 24.43 -3.19 6.70
C ARG A 80 24.69 -2.92 5.21
N LYS A 81 24.12 -3.69 4.29
CA LYS A 81 24.26 -3.40 2.87
C LYS A 81 23.59 -2.07 2.54
N LEU A 82 24.34 -1.15 1.97
CA LEU A 82 23.81 0.13 1.45
C LEU A 82 23.45 0.01 -0.02
N LEU A 83 24.15 -0.80 -0.80
CA LEU A 83 23.93 -1.01 -2.23
C LEU A 83 23.48 -2.45 -2.51
N SER A 84 22.75 -2.63 -3.62
CA SER A 84 22.35 -3.95 -4.10
C SER A 84 23.56 -4.74 -4.64
N ASP A 85 23.38 -6.05 -4.86
CA ASP A 85 24.46 -6.93 -5.31
C ASP A 85 24.84 -6.70 -6.78
N SER A 86 23.96 -6.07 -7.57
CA SER A 86 24.20 -5.72 -8.97
C SER A 86 23.56 -4.37 -9.33
N LEU A 87 24.08 -3.74 -10.40
CA LEU A 87 23.49 -2.51 -10.96
C LEU A 87 22.06 -2.76 -11.48
N ALA A 88 21.77 -3.97 -11.98
CA ALA A 88 20.43 -4.32 -12.42
C ALA A 88 19.44 -4.38 -11.23
N ASP A 89 19.85 -4.93 -10.09
CA ASP A 89 19.02 -4.95 -8.89
C ASP A 89 18.87 -3.54 -8.30
N GLU A 90 19.92 -2.71 -8.36
CA GLU A 90 19.85 -1.31 -7.95
C GLU A 90 18.87 -0.51 -8.83
N GLY A 91 18.86 -0.76 -10.15
CA GLY A 91 17.86 -0.22 -11.06
C GLY A 91 16.44 -0.67 -10.72
N CYS A 92 16.25 -1.94 -10.32
CA CYS A 92 14.95 -2.42 -9.83
C CYS A 92 14.54 -1.71 -8.53
N MET A 93 15.48 -1.44 -7.60
CA MET A 93 15.19 -0.68 -6.38
C MET A 93 14.79 0.77 -6.68
N MET A 94 15.45 1.40 -7.67
CA MET A 94 15.05 2.73 -8.14
C MET A 94 13.64 2.70 -8.75
N LEU A 95 13.32 1.71 -9.58
CA LEU A 95 11.97 1.54 -10.14
C LEU A 95 10.92 1.31 -9.04
N LEU A 96 11.25 0.58 -7.97
CA LEU A 96 10.38 0.45 -6.79
C LEU A 96 10.14 1.80 -6.11
N GLY A 97 11.18 2.61 -5.94
CA GLY A 97 11.06 3.96 -5.37
C GLY A 97 10.19 4.89 -6.23
N ILE A 98 10.29 4.79 -7.54
CA ILE A 98 9.46 5.55 -8.47
C ILE A 98 8.01 5.04 -8.43
N THR A 99 7.80 3.74 -8.66
CA THR A 99 6.47 3.17 -8.87
C THR A 99 5.64 3.06 -7.60
N GLY A 100 6.26 2.79 -6.46
CA GLY A 100 5.60 2.73 -5.15
C GLY A 100 5.75 4.00 -4.31
N GLY A 101 6.52 4.98 -4.79
CA GLY A 101 6.81 6.24 -4.11
C GLY A 101 6.41 7.44 -4.96
N SER A 102 7.39 8.15 -5.52
CA SER A 102 7.21 9.46 -6.13
C SER A 102 6.14 9.49 -7.24
N ALA A 103 6.22 8.60 -8.24
CA ALA A 103 5.27 8.60 -9.35
C ALA A 103 3.85 8.28 -8.89
N PHE A 104 3.66 7.26 -8.04
CA PHE A 104 2.35 6.92 -7.50
C PHE A 104 1.71 8.11 -6.79
N PHE A 105 2.42 8.71 -5.83
CA PHE A 105 1.87 9.81 -5.02
C PHE A 105 1.68 11.09 -5.83
N LEU A 106 2.62 11.44 -6.74
CA LEU A 106 2.45 12.63 -7.59
C LEU A 106 1.25 12.49 -8.52
N MET A 107 1.13 11.38 -9.22
CA MET A 107 0.01 11.14 -10.15
C MET A 107 -1.34 11.11 -9.42
N GLN A 108 -1.42 10.44 -8.26
CA GLN A 108 -2.63 10.41 -7.44
C GLN A 108 -3.03 11.80 -6.93
N ASN A 109 -2.08 12.56 -6.43
CA ASN A 109 -2.35 13.89 -5.88
C ASN A 109 -2.71 14.90 -6.98
N GLU A 110 -2.04 14.84 -8.13
CA GLU A 110 -2.41 15.67 -9.28
C GLU A 110 -3.78 15.27 -9.85
N ALA A 111 -4.12 13.98 -9.86
CA ALA A 111 -5.47 13.53 -10.26
C ALA A 111 -6.58 14.20 -9.43
N LEU A 112 -6.36 14.40 -8.13
CA LEU A 112 -7.29 15.08 -7.23
C LEU A 112 -7.51 16.58 -7.55
N ARG A 113 -6.61 17.23 -8.30
CA ARG A 113 -6.79 18.60 -8.77
C ARG A 113 -7.74 18.69 -9.95
N PHE A 114 -7.87 17.64 -10.74
CA PHE A 114 -8.65 17.60 -11.97
C PHE A 114 -9.92 16.77 -11.85
N SER A 115 -10.04 15.90 -10.84
CA SER A 115 -11.17 14.99 -10.65
C SER A 115 -11.65 14.96 -9.20
N THR A 116 -12.81 14.38 -8.95
CA THR A 116 -13.34 14.25 -7.59
C THR A 116 -12.58 13.21 -6.78
N ALA A 117 -12.53 13.38 -5.46
CA ALA A 117 -11.91 12.39 -4.56
C ALA A 117 -12.56 11.00 -4.70
N THR A 118 -13.89 10.96 -4.88
CA THR A 118 -14.64 9.72 -5.13
C THR A 118 -14.16 9.00 -6.39
N ASN A 119 -14.02 9.73 -7.50
CA ASN A 119 -13.61 9.14 -8.78
C ASN A 119 -12.16 8.66 -8.74
N VAL A 120 -11.25 9.51 -8.24
CA VAL A 120 -9.83 9.15 -8.06
C VAL A 120 -9.67 7.94 -7.14
N SER A 121 -10.39 7.90 -6.02
CA SER A 121 -10.36 6.79 -5.07
C SER A 121 -10.84 5.49 -5.73
N LEU A 122 -11.92 5.53 -6.50
CA LEU A 122 -12.44 4.36 -7.23
C LEU A 122 -11.40 3.79 -8.20
N ILE A 123 -10.78 4.66 -9.00
CA ILE A 123 -9.76 4.25 -9.98
C ILE A 123 -8.51 3.71 -9.26
N VAL A 124 -7.98 4.42 -8.28
CA VAL A 124 -6.75 4.01 -7.56
C VAL A 124 -6.98 2.72 -6.77
N CYS A 125 -8.11 2.57 -6.08
CA CYS A 125 -8.44 1.33 -5.38
C CYS A 125 -8.71 0.13 -6.31
N SER A 126 -8.77 0.34 -7.63
CA SER A 126 -8.83 -0.76 -8.60
C SER A 126 -7.45 -1.42 -8.88
N CYS A 127 -6.36 -0.94 -8.24
CA CYS A 127 -5.00 -1.51 -8.38
C CYS A 127 -4.93 -3.05 -8.31
N PRO A 128 -5.68 -3.77 -7.46
CA PRO A 128 -5.63 -5.23 -7.42
C PRO A 128 -6.05 -5.88 -8.74
N LEU A 129 -7.02 -5.31 -9.45
CA LEU A 129 -7.42 -5.80 -10.79
C LEU A 129 -6.27 -5.67 -11.79
N PHE A 130 -5.64 -4.48 -11.83
CA PHE A 130 -4.50 -4.24 -12.70
C PHE A 130 -3.29 -5.10 -12.32
N THR A 131 -3.02 -5.27 -11.03
CA THR A 131 -1.96 -6.17 -10.56
C THR A 131 -2.23 -7.60 -11.03
N MET A 132 -3.46 -8.09 -10.93
CA MET A 132 -3.84 -9.43 -11.36
C MET A 132 -3.64 -9.61 -12.88
N VAL A 133 -4.09 -8.66 -13.68
CA VAL A 133 -3.95 -8.68 -15.15
C VAL A 133 -2.48 -8.61 -15.55
N LEU A 134 -1.72 -7.65 -15.02
CA LEU A 134 -0.29 -7.49 -15.34
C LEU A 134 0.54 -8.70 -14.89
N MET A 135 0.24 -9.27 -13.73
CA MET A 135 0.90 -10.51 -13.28
C MET A 135 0.66 -11.65 -14.26
N ARG A 136 -0.56 -11.79 -14.80
CA ARG A 136 -0.88 -12.82 -15.80
C ARG A 136 -0.16 -12.60 -17.12
N LEU A 137 -0.01 -11.34 -17.54
CA LEU A 137 0.62 -10.98 -18.82
C LEU A 137 2.14 -11.00 -18.76
N LEU A 138 2.74 -10.48 -17.67
CA LEU A 138 4.18 -10.22 -17.59
C LEU A 138 4.96 -11.30 -16.85
N VAL A 139 4.34 -12.03 -15.93
CA VAL A 139 5.02 -13.07 -15.15
C VAL A 139 4.69 -14.46 -15.70
N ARG A 140 5.66 -15.06 -16.37
CA ARG A 140 5.53 -16.41 -16.96
C ARG A 140 5.12 -17.43 -15.89
N GLY A 141 4.22 -18.35 -16.26
CA GLY A 141 3.75 -19.41 -15.37
C GLY A 141 2.65 -19.00 -14.38
N THR A 142 2.28 -17.71 -14.32
CA THR A 142 1.16 -17.27 -13.48
C THR A 142 -0.16 -17.81 -14.00
N ARG A 143 -0.88 -18.56 -13.14
CA ARG A 143 -2.22 -19.06 -13.44
C ARG A 143 -3.24 -18.36 -12.52
N LEU A 144 -4.28 -17.82 -13.10
CA LEU A 144 -5.38 -17.20 -12.35
C LEU A 144 -6.37 -18.31 -11.96
N GLY A 145 -6.53 -18.54 -10.66
CA GLY A 145 -7.58 -19.42 -10.16
C GLY A 145 -8.96 -18.74 -10.22
N ALA A 146 -10.00 -19.50 -10.52
CA ALA A 146 -11.37 -18.95 -10.58
C ALA A 146 -11.78 -18.23 -9.28
N LEU A 147 -11.45 -18.81 -8.11
CA LEU A 147 -11.70 -18.17 -6.81
C LEU A 147 -10.90 -16.86 -6.61
N GLN A 148 -9.68 -16.77 -7.19
CA GLN A 148 -8.90 -15.53 -7.15
C GLN A 148 -9.60 -14.44 -7.95
N VAL A 149 -10.00 -14.74 -9.17
CA VAL A 149 -10.70 -13.80 -10.06
C VAL A 149 -12.03 -13.38 -9.43
N ALA A 150 -12.88 -14.34 -9.06
CA ALA A 150 -14.16 -14.07 -8.44
C ALA A 150 -14.02 -13.23 -7.16
N GLY A 151 -13.10 -13.61 -6.27
CA GLY A 151 -12.84 -12.87 -5.03
C GLY A 151 -12.38 -11.43 -5.27
N THR A 152 -11.49 -11.21 -6.24
CA THR A 152 -11.04 -9.87 -6.61
C THR A 152 -12.18 -9.02 -7.17
N LEU A 153 -13.04 -9.59 -8.04
CA LEU A 153 -14.21 -8.90 -8.58
C LEU A 153 -15.26 -8.59 -7.51
N PHE A 154 -15.55 -9.53 -6.60
CA PHE A 154 -16.45 -9.30 -5.47
C PHE A 154 -15.95 -8.16 -4.57
N SER A 155 -14.66 -8.16 -4.23
CA SER A 155 -14.05 -7.10 -3.45
C SER A 155 -14.09 -5.75 -4.19
N PHE A 156 -13.89 -5.73 -5.51
CA PHE A 156 -13.98 -4.52 -6.32
C PHE A 156 -15.41 -3.95 -6.32
N VAL A 157 -16.43 -4.78 -6.54
CA VAL A 157 -17.83 -4.35 -6.48
C VAL A 157 -18.18 -3.81 -5.09
N GLY A 158 -17.74 -4.49 -4.04
CA GLY A 158 -17.92 -4.03 -2.67
C GLY A 158 -17.26 -2.68 -2.42
N MET A 159 -16.01 -2.49 -2.84
CA MET A 159 -15.29 -1.23 -2.74
C MET A 159 -16.00 -0.11 -3.52
N ALA A 160 -16.45 -0.38 -4.75
CA ALA A 160 -17.21 0.58 -5.53
C ALA A 160 -18.50 0.99 -4.81
N THR A 161 -19.22 0.04 -4.19
CA THR A 161 -20.42 0.31 -3.40
C THR A 161 -20.13 1.22 -2.22
N VAL A 162 -19.02 0.97 -1.49
CA VAL A 162 -18.57 1.80 -0.35
C VAL A 162 -18.23 3.21 -0.82
N VAL A 163 -17.40 3.35 -1.87
CA VAL A 163 -16.88 4.63 -2.34
C VAL A 163 -17.98 5.50 -2.98
N LEU A 164 -18.83 4.90 -3.80
CA LEU A 164 -19.94 5.61 -4.46
C LEU A 164 -21.04 6.01 -3.47
N ASN A 165 -21.19 5.27 -2.37
CA ASN A 165 -22.08 5.60 -1.26
C ASN A 165 -23.52 5.98 -1.70
N GLY A 166 -24.05 5.26 -2.69
CA GLY A 166 -25.38 5.51 -3.28
C GLY A 166 -25.47 6.69 -4.26
N LYS A 167 -24.39 7.44 -4.43
CA LYS A 167 -24.32 8.55 -5.39
C LYS A 167 -23.57 8.08 -6.65
N PHE A 168 -24.30 7.52 -7.61
CA PHE A 168 -23.71 7.01 -8.86
C PHE A 168 -23.38 8.11 -9.89
N VAL A 169 -22.98 9.30 -9.42
CA VAL A 169 -22.60 10.40 -10.29
C VAL A 169 -21.09 10.37 -10.47
N LEU A 170 -20.63 9.83 -11.60
CA LEU A 170 -19.24 9.88 -12.02
C LEU A 170 -19.03 11.18 -12.82
N HIS A 171 -18.25 12.09 -12.28
CA HIS A 171 -17.77 13.25 -13.02
C HIS A 171 -16.50 12.87 -13.77
N LEU A 172 -16.64 12.53 -15.06
CA LEU A 172 -15.51 12.18 -15.91
C LEU A 172 -14.61 13.40 -16.13
N SER A 173 -13.34 13.23 -15.77
CA SER A 173 -12.26 14.19 -16.03
C SER A 173 -11.14 13.48 -16.77
N PRO A 174 -11.04 13.61 -18.11
CA PRO A 174 -10.08 12.82 -18.88
C PRO A 174 -8.64 12.87 -18.36
N LEU A 175 -8.16 14.05 -17.97
CA LEU A 175 -6.81 14.20 -17.42
C LEU A 175 -6.70 13.63 -15.99
N GLY A 176 -7.69 13.92 -15.13
CA GLY A 176 -7.70 13.40 -13.75
C GLY A 176 -7.80 11.88 -13.73
N ASP A 177 -8.66 11.31 -14.57
CA ASP A 177 -8.87 9.86 -14.67
C ASP A 177 -7.62 9.16 -15.25
N PHE A 178 -6.97 9.77 -16.25
CA PHE A 178 -5.71 9.28 -16.80
C PHE A 178 -4.59 9.27 -15.75
N LEU A 179 -4.46 10.33 -14.96
CA LEU A 179 -3.46 10.41 -13.89
C LEU A 179 -3.75 9.38 -12.78
N ALA A 180 -5.02 9.21 -12.38
CA ALA A 180 -5.42 8.19 -11.40
C ALA A 180 -5.13 6.77 -11.90
N LEU A 181 -5.41 6.50 -13.19
CA LEU A 181 -5.10 5.22 -13.83
C LEU A 181 -3.57 4.99 -13.90
N SER A 182 -2.80 6.02 -14.23
CA SER A 182 -1.35 5.95 -14.25
C SER A 182 -0.77 5.65 -12.86
N ALA A 183 -1.31 6.25 -11.79
CA ALA A 183 -0.95 5.92 -10.41
C ALA A 183 -1.27 4.45 -10.10
N CYS A 184 -2.46 3.98 -10.46
CA CYS A 184 -2.87 2.59 -10.30
C CYS A 184 -1.92 1.61 -11.01
N LEU A 185 -1.54 1.90 -12.25
CA LEU A 185 -0.56 1.11 -13.01
C LEU A 185 0.83 1.15 -12.35
N ALA A 186 1.28 2.31 -11.89
CA ALA A 186 2.54 2.43 -11.16
C ALA A 186 2.57 1.49 -9.94
N TRP A 187 1.51 1.47 -9.12
CA TRP A 187 1.39 0.55 -7.99
C TRP A 187 1.35 -0.93 -8.41
N ALA A 188 0.72 -1.25 -9.52
CA ALA A 188 0.70 -2.61 -10.05
C ALA A 188 2.11 -3.07 -10.49
N PHE A 189 2.90 -2.20 -11.15
CA PHE A 189 4.31 -2.46 -11.45
C PHE A 189 5.15 -2.60 -10.19
N PHE A 190 4.99 -1.72 -9.20
CA PHE A 190 5.60 -1.89 -7.88
C PHE A 190 5.35 -3.28 -7.32
N SER A 191 4.11 -3.76 -7.38
CA SER A 191 3.71 -5.08 -6.88
C SER A 191 4.39 -6.26 -7.60
N ILE A 192 4.70 -6.09 -8.89
CA ILE A 192 5.42 -7.10 -9.67
C ILE A 192 6.91 -7.10 -9.33
N ILE A 193 7.52 -5.93 -9.31
CA ILE A 193 8.96 -5.77 -9.08
C ILE A 193 9.33 -6.21 -7.65
N ILE A 194 8.51 -5.83 -6.66
CA ILE A 194 8.76 -6.17 -5.26
C ILE A 194 8.74 -7.69 -5.02
N LYS A 195 7.89 -8.44 -5.73
CA LYS A 195 7.89 -9.90 -5.68
C LYS A 195 9.27 -10.46 -6.03
N ARG A 196 9.86 -10.00 -7.14
CA ARG A 196 11.19 -10.44 -7.58
C ARG A 196 12.29 -10.06 -6.59
N MET A 197 12.22 -8.86 -6.04
CA MET A 197 13.22 -8.37 -5.08
C MET A 197 13.14 -9.08 -3.73
N ASN A 198 11.95 -9.47 -3.28
CA ASN A 198 11.76 -10.26 -2.05
C ASN A 198 12.36 -11.67 -2.11
N GLU A 199 12.70 -12.18 -3.30
CA GLU A 199 13.41 -13.46 -3.47
C GLU A 199 14.92 -13.33 -3.17
N ARG A 200 15.46 -12.10 -3.21
CA ARG A 200 16.91 -11.82 -3.12
C ARG A 200 17.31 -10.98 -1.91
N TYR A 201 16.42 -10.10 -1.46
CA TYR A 201 16.69 -9.11 -0.43
C TYR A 201 15.66 -9.16 0.68
N ASP A 202 16.05 -8.81 1.89
CA ASP A 202 15.13 -8.70 3.01
C ASP A 202 14.23 -7.45 2.89
N SER A 203 13.09 -7.50 3.59
CA SER A 203 12.09 -6.44 3.52
C SER A 203 12.60 -5.09 4.05
N LEU A 204 13.54 -5.08 5.00
CA LEU A 204 14.13 -3.86 5.54
C LEU A 204 14.99 -3.16 4.48
N PHE A 205 15.84 -3.93 3.78
CA PHE A 205 16.67 -3.43 2.70
C PHE A 205 15.82 -2.84 1.58
N ILE A 206 14.84 -3.62 1.08
CA ILE A 206 13.95 -3.18 -0.01
C ILE A 206 13.22 -1.89 0.38
N THR A 207 12.58 -1.87 1.56
CA THR A 207 11.77 -0.72 1.99
C THR A 207 12.62 0.53 2.17
N ARG A 208 13.83 0.40 2.74
CA ARG A 208 14.78 1.52 2.83
C ARG A 208 15.14 2.07 1.45
N LYS A 209 15.38 1.21 0.45
CA LYS A 209 15.65 1.63 -0.92
C LYS A 209 14.46 2.32 -1.57
N VAL A 210 13.25 1.83 -1.34
CA VAL A 210 12.01 2.48 -1.81
C VAL A 210 11.90 3.91 -1.28
N PHE A 211 12.17 4.14 0.01
CA PHE A 211 12.14 5.48 0.57
C PHE A 211 13.28 6.36 0.03
N PHE A 212 14.50 5.83 -0.07
CA PHE A 212 15.64 6.57 -0.62
C PHE A 212 15.36 7.05 -2.04
N TYR A 213 15.01 6.12 -2.94
CA TYR A 213 14.75 6.46 -4.34
C TYR A 213 13.45 7.26 -4.52
N GLY A 214 12.42 7.01 -3.69
CA GLY A 214 11.21 7.83 -3.66
C GLY A 214 11.51 9.29 -3.35
N LEU A 215 12.39 9.57 -2.38
CA LEU A 215 12.84 10.92 -2.07
C LEU A 215 13.74 11.50 -3.16
N LEU A 216 14.70 10.73 -3.66
CA LEU A 216 15.62 11.18 -4.70
C LEU A 216 14.88 11.61 -5.97
N THR A 217 13.88 10.83 -6.37
CA THR A 217 13.09 11.09 -7.59
C THR A 217 12.01 12.17 -7.40
N MET A 218 11.84 12.72 -6.18
CA MET A 218 11.06 13.93 -5.94
C MET A 218 11.85 15.22 -6.19
N LEU A 219 13.18 15.18 -6.25
CA LEU A 219 13.99 16.37 -6.46
C LEU A 219 13.61 17.15 -7.74
N PRO A 220 13.38 16.52 -8.91
CA PRO A 220 12.93 17.25 -10.10
C PRO A 220 11.61 18.00 -9.89
N TYR A 221 10.68 17.41 -9.12
CA TYR A 221 9.42 18.10 -8.80
C TYR A 221 9.66 19.41 -8.04
N TYR A 222 10.53 19.40 -7.01
CA TYR A 222 10.84 20.62 -6.25
C TYR A 222 11.67 21.65 -7.03
N ILE A 223 12.43 21.24 -8.03
CA ILE A 223 13.11 22.15 -8.94
C ILE A 223 12.08 22.89 -9.82
N LEU A 224 11.05 22.17 -10.30
CA LEU A 224 10.00 22.75 -11.16
C LEU A 224 8.94 23.52 -10.37
N VAL A 225 8.67 23.12 -9.14
CA VAL A 225 7.66 23.74 -8.25
C VAL A 225 8.31 24.04 -6.91
N PRO A 226 9.13 25.10 -6.84
CA PRO A 226 9.86 25.45 -5.62
C PRO A 226 8.87 25.99 -4.57
N GLN A 227 8.48 25.13 -3.63
CA GLN A 227 7.61 25.48 -2.50
C GLN A 227 8.26 25.01 -1.21
N MET A 228 8.37 25.92 -0.23
CA MET A 228 8.79 25.58 1.12
C MET A 228 7.58 25.26 1.99
N PRO A 229 7.66 24.26 2.89
CA PRO A 229 6.60 24.03 3.84
C PRO A 229 6.45 25.23 4.78
N PRO A 230 5.23 25.57 5.21
CA PRO A 230 5.01 26.69 6.12
C PRO A 230 5.64 26.37 7.49
N LEU A 231 6.73 27.05 7.83
CA LEU A 231 7.52 26.79 9.05
C LEU A 231 6.67 26.91 10.31
N HIS A 232 5.73 27.88 10.36
CA HIS A 232 4.81 28.04 11.49
C HIS A 232 3.90 26.81 11.72
N ALA A 233 3.55 26.06 10.67
CA ALA A 233 2.78 24.85 10.83
C ALA A 233 3.63 23.72 11.42
N LEU A 234 4.91 23.65 11.09
CA LEU A 234 5.83 22.62 11.57
C LEU A 234 6.19 22.76 13.07
N THR A 235 5.88 23.87 13.71
CA THR A 235 6.07 24.07 15.16
C THR A 235 4.86 23.65 15.99
N ARG A 236 3.73 23.37 15.36
CA ARG A 236 2.50 22.94 16.04
C ARG A 236 2.59 21.48 16.47
N LEU A 237 2.25 21.18 17.74
CA LEU A 237 2.32 19.81 18.30
C LEU A 237 1.37 18.83 17.60
N ASP A 238 0.18 19.26 17.19
CA ASP A 238 -0.77 18.43 16.44
C ASP A 238 -0.21 18.04 15.06
N VAL A 239 0.41 19.00 14.35
CA VAL A 239 1.08 18.75 13.06
C VAL A 239 2.24 17.78 13.21
N ILE A 240 3.09 17.98 14.22
CA ILE A 240 4.20 17.07 14.53
C ILE A 240 3.67 15.66 14.84
N GLY A 241 2.63 15.55 15.66
CA GLY A 241 1.99 14.27 16.00
C GLY A 241 1.49 13.53 14.75
N HIS A 242 0.79 14.21 13.85
CA HIS A 242 0.32 13.64 12.59
C HIS A 242 1.47 13.26 11.66
N LEU A 243 2.53 14.07 11.55
CA LEU A 243 3.71 13.74 10.75
C LEU A 243 4.46 12.53 11.29
N LEU A 244 4.64 12.41 12.61
CA LEU A 244 5.22 11.24 13.24
C LEU A 244 4.37 9.99 13.03
N PHE A 245 3.05 10.09 13.20
CA PHE A 245 2.13 9.00 12.90
C PHE A 245 2.27 8.54 11.44
N LEU A 246 2.26 9.45 10.48
CA LEU A 246 2.43 9.14 9.07
C LEU A 246 3.82 8.60 8.74
N GLY A 247 4.88 9.16 9.32
CA GLY A 247 6.27 8.74 9.07
C GLY A 247 6.58 7.39 9.68
N VAL A 248 6.24 7.18 10.95
CA VAL A 248 6.58 5.96 11.69
C VAL A 248 5.59 4.83 11.37
N LEU A 249 4.31 5.00 11.69
CA LEU A 249 3.30 3.95 11.51
C LEU A 249 2.89 3.82 10.04
N GLY A 250 2.41 4.90 9.43
CA GLY A 250 1.87 4.89 8.07
C GLY A 250 2.90 4.67 6.97
N SER A 251 4.18 5.01 7.21
CA SER A 251 5.26 4.79 6.26
C SER A 251 6.18 3.66 6.71
N MET A 252 7.05 3.86 7.70
CA MET A 252 8.08 2.89 8.05
C MET A 252 7.50 1.51 8.36
N ILE A 253 6.59 1.40 9.33
CA ILE A 253 6.04 0.11 9.77
C ILE A 253 5.15 -0.49 8.67
N CYS A 254 4.23 0.29 8.09
CA CYS A 254 3.31 -0.24 7.08
C CYS A 254 4.02 -0.68 5.80
N PHE A 255 4.99 0.07 5.27
CA PHE A 255 5.73 -0.38 4.08
C PHE A 255 6.63 -1.58 4.36
N LEU A 256 7.23 -1.65 5.56
CA LEU A 256 8.03 -2.80 5.96
C LEU A 256 7.17 -4.06 6.07
N THR A 257 6.05 -3.98 6.79
CA THR A 257 5.10 -5.09 6.93
C THR A 257 4.46 -5.45 5.60
N TRP A 258 4.12 -4.46 4.75
CA TRP A 258 3.60 -4.70 3.40
C TRP A 258 4.59 -5.42 2.51
N THR A 259 5.85 -4.98 2.48
CA THR A 259 6.92 -5.65 1.74
C THR A 259 7.08 -7.10 2.17
N TRP A 260 7.04 -7.35 3.48
CA TRP A 260 7.10 -8.70 4.04
C TRP A 260 5.86 -9.53 3.65
N VAL A 261 4.65 -8.98 3.77
CA VAL A 261 3.40 -9.63 3.35
C VAL A 261 3.42 -9.99 1.87
N MET A 262 3.88 -9.06 1.02
CA MET A 262 4.03 -9.31 -0.42
C MET A 262 4.96 -10.49 -0.72
N GLY A 263 6.03 -10.65 0.05
CA GLY A 263 6.94 -11.79 -0.05
C GLY A 263 6.30 -13.11 0.39
N LYS A 264 5.37 -13.09 1.35
CA LYS A 264 4.74 -14.29 1.92
C LYS A 264 3.45 -14.72 1.21
N LEU A 265 2.53 -13.77 0.96
CA LEU A 265 1.24 -14.03 0.31
C LEU A 265 1.33 -13.97 -1.22
N GLY A 266 2.36 -13.32 -1.74
CA GLY A 266 2.48 -12.96 -3.16
C GLY A 266 1.64 -11.72 -3.54
N ALA A 267 2.01 -11.08 -4.64
CA ALA A 267 1.46 -9.79 -5.07
C ALA A 267 -0.07 -9.80 -5.23
N MET A 268 -0.62 -10.80 -5.93
CA MET A 268 -2.06 -10.85 -6.22
C MET A 268 -2.94 -10.98 -4.98
N ARG A 269 -2.52 -11.76 -3.97
CA ARG A 269 -3.31 -11.92 -2.73
C ARG A 269 -3.13 -10.72 -1.81
N ALA A 270 -1.91 -10.23 -1.67
CA ALA A 270 -1.63 -9.09 -0.82
C ALA A 270 -2.37 -7.84 -1.31
N THR A 271 -2.32 -7.51 -2.61
CA THR A 271 -2.96 -6.31 -3.15
C THR A 271 -4.48 -6.30 -2.97
N ASN A 272 -5.15 -7.45 -2.92
CA ASN A 272 -6.59 -7.49 -2.66
C ASN A 272 -6.98 -6.87 -1.30
N TYR A 273 -6.07 -6.85 -0.31
CA TYR A 273 -6.32 -6.18 0.96
C TYR A 273 -6.49 -4.66 0.81
N ILE A 274 -6.00 -4.04 -0.29
CA ILE A 274 -6.19 -2.61 -0.57
C ILE A 274 -7.68 -2.23 -0.60
N TYR A 275 -8.57 -3.15 -0.96
CA TYR A 275 -10.01 -2.93 -0.88
C TYR A 275 -10.55 -2.68 0.54
N VAL A 276 -9.77 -2.96 1.59
CA VAL A 276 -10.10 -2.64 2.99
C VAL A 276 -9.90 -1.14 3.28
N ASN A 277 -9.06 -0.44 2.50
CA ASN A 277 -8.79 0.99 2.73
C ASN A 277 -10.06 1.85 2.87
N PRO A 278 -11.04 1.82 1.96
CA PRO A 278 -12.26 2.62 2.09
C PRO A 278 -13.05 2.30 3.36
N ILE A 279 -13.08 1.02 3.77
CA ILE A 279 -13.76 0.59 5.00
C ILE A 279 -13.17 1.32 6.20
N THR A 280 -11.86 1.22 6.37
CA THR A 280 -11.17 1.81 7.51
C THR A 280 -11.17 3.34 7.45
N THR A 281 -11.03 3.94 6.26
CA THR A 281 -11.14 5.39 6.09
C THR A 281 -12.50 5.90 6.58
N ILE A 282 -13.61 5.25 6.21
CA ILE A 282 -14.96 5.67 6.63
C ILE A 282 -15.18 5.44 8.13
N VAL A 283 -14.69 4.33 8.68
CA VAL A 283 -14.76 4.09 10.14
C VAL A 283 -14.04 5.19 10.91
N PHE A 284 -12.83 5.57 10.48
CA PHE A 284 -12.09 6.65 11.13
C PHE A 284 -12.71 8.03 10.86
N ALA A 285 -13.28 8.27 9.69
CA ALA A 285 -14.03 9.50 9.41
C ALA A 285 -15.28 9.62 10.31
N TRP A 286 -15.98 8.52 10.55
CA TRP A 286 -17.09 8.47 11.51
C TRP A 286 -16.62 8.76 12.94
N LEU A 287 -15.51 8.15 13.39
CA LEU A 287 -14.99 8.32 14.75
C LEU A 287 -14.42 9.72 15.00
N VAL A 288 -13.72 10.32 14.03
CA VAL A 288 -12.94 11.55 14.22
C VAL A 288 -13.66 12.78 13.65
N LEU A 289 -14.33 12.62 12.51
CA LEU A 289 -15.02 13.72 11.80
C LEU A 289 -16.53 13.69 12.00
N HIS A 290 -17.05 12.68 12.74
CA HIS A 290 -18.49 12.47 12.98
C HIS A 290 -19.33 12.34 11.71
N GLU A 291 -18.73 11.78 10.63
CA GLU A 291 -19.42 11.50 9.37
C GLU A 291 -20.40 10.31 9.55
N THR A 292 -21.53 10.31 8.85
CA THR A 292 -22.56 9.27 8.97
C THR A 292 -22.20 8.00 8.22
N ILE A 293 -22.41 6.84 8.86
CA ILE A 293 -22.31 5.52 8.21
C ILE A 293 -23.63 5.24 7.47
N THR A 294 -23.52 4.86 6.20
CA THR A 294 -24.68 4.58 5.34
C THR A 294 -24.91 3.08 5.17
N PRO A 295 -26.10 2.64 4.74
CA PRO A 295 -26.37 1.24 4.38
C PRO A 295 -25.45 0.72 3.28
N TYR A 296 -25.06 1.55 2.32
CA TYR A 296 -24.11 1.19 1.24
C TYR A 296 -22.74 0.80 1.77
N PHE A 297 -22.29 1.47 2.83
CA PHE A 297 -21.05 1.10 3.54
C PHE A 297 -21.15 -0.33 4.08
N ILE A 298 -22.25 -0.70 4.73
CA ILE A 298 -22.43 -2.03 5.33
C ILE A 298 -22.43 -3.11 4.23
N VAL A 299 -23.25 -2.92 3.20
CA VAL A 299 -23.36 -3.88 2.07
C VAL A 299 -22.03 -4.04 1.35
N GLY A 300 -21.35 -2.93 1.02
CA GLY A 300 -20.06 -2.97 0.34
C GLY A 300 -18.97 -3.62 1.21
N THR A 301 -18.97 -3.39 2.52
CA THR A 301 -18.06 -4.04 3.46
C THR A 301 -18.22 -5.55 3.44
N VAL A 302 -19.46 -6.05 3.45
CA VAL A 302 -19.73 -7.51 3.36
C VAL A 302 -19.16 -8.07 2.05
N PHE A 303 -19.38 -7.42 0.91
CA PHE A 303 -18.83 -7.86 -0.38
C PHE A 303 -17.28 -7.87 -0.38
N ILE A 304 -16.63 -6.86 0.19
CA ILE A 304 -15.17 -6.82 0.32
C ILE A 304 -14.68 -8.02 1.13
N LEU A 305 -15.26 -8.28 2.31
CA LEU A 305 -14.83 -9.36 3.18
C LEU A 305 -15.07 -10.74 2.56
N VAL A 306 -16.21 -10.94 1.90
CA VAL A 306 -16.50 -12.18 1.15
C VAL A 306 -15.50 -12.36 0.00
N GLY A 307 -15.22 -11.32 -0.77
CA GLY A 307 -14.25 -11.37 -1.86
C GLY A 307 -12.83 -11.67 -1.39
N LEU A 308 -12.37 -11.07 -0.29
CA LEU A 308 -11.09 -11.39 0.34
C LEU A 308 -11.02 -12.86 0.79
N PHE A 309 -12.08 -13.37 1.41
CA PHE A 309 -12.16 -14.76 1.82
C PHE A 309 -12.06 -15.71 0.61
N LEU A 310 -12.80 -15.48 -0.46
CA LEU A 310 -12.74 -16.28 -1.69
C LEU A 310 -11.34 -16.25 -2.30
N SER A 311 -10.75 -15.05 -2.42
CA SER A 311 -9.39 -14.88 -2.95
C SER A 311 -8.33 -15.61 -2.11
N SER A 312 -8.47 -15.61 -0.79
CA SER A 312 -7.53 -16.30 0.12
C SER A 312 -7.55 -17.84 -0.02
N LYS A 313 -8.69 -18.42 -0.40
CA LYS A 313 -8.86 -19.85 -0.63
C LYS A 313 -8.30 -20.32 -1.98
N SER A 314 -7.99 -19.43 -2.89
CA SER A 314 -7.45 -19.79 -4.20
C SER A 314 -6.05 -20.41 -4.05
N LYS A 315 -5.86 -21.60 -4.62
CA LYS A 315 -4.53 -22.20 -4.76
C LYS A 315 -3.82 -21.49 -5.92
N THR A 316 -2.95 -20.52 -5.60
CA THR A 316 -1.98 -20.02 -6.59
C THR A 316 -0.93 -21.09 -6.84
N ARG A 317 -0.92 -21.65 -8.04
CA ARG A 317 0.18 -22.45 -8.58
C ARG A 317 1.13 -21.57 -9.37
#